data_189cbdfb0ec7ad13fc103f726843304d
#
_entry.id   189cbdfb0ec7ad13fc103f726843304d
#
_cell.length_a   1.000
_cell.length_b   1.000
_cell.length_c   1.000
_cell.angle_alpha   90.00
_cell.angle_beta   90.00
_cell.angle_gamma   90.00
#
_symmetry.space_group_name_H-M   'P 1'
#
loop_
_entity.id
_entity.type
_entity.pdbx_description
1 polymer ?
#
loop_
_entity_poly.entity_id
_entity_poly.type
_entity_poly.pdbx_seq_one_letter_code
_entity_poly.pdbx_strand_id
1 'polypeptide(L)'
;PKDKFTLEVPESAITLYQTESGWMDFKRIAAHRELVCRPATANAINTETQRNLVLNAEGEWYVESMPDWCELSQTSGYKKTELVLTIKQMAQGAEPRQGEIVFKLKDKDYTHKCKVSQYDYMYAEDQVLTLQKATKGNNGGINLVFLGDGYDAKDISEGQYLANIEEQVENFFGIEPYKTYRDYFNVYTAIALSNESGIGSINTIRYVKFETTFGGGVGLRGNSDAIFEYVLGMNTTVTAENLNQTLIIMIPNTTDYGGIC
;
A
#
# COMPACT_ATOMS: atom_id res chain seq x y z
N PRO A 1 -18.49 -13.47 0.54
CA PRO A 1 -19.01 -12.25 1.14
C PRO A 1 -19.03 -11.13 0.10
N LYS A 2 -20.22 -10.52 -0.14
CA LYS A 2 -20.44 -9.48 -1.17
C LYS A 2 -19.70 -8.17 -0.87
N ASP A 3 -19.23 -7.98 0.34
CA ASP A 3 -18.43 -6.85 0.81
C ASP A 3 -16.98 -6.84 0.28
N LYS A 4 -16.49 -7.98 -0.20
CA LYS A 4 -15.12 -8.10 -0.76
C LYS A 4 -15.03 -7.82 -2.26
N PHE A 5 -16.17 -7.73 -2.95
CA PHE A 5 -16.22 -7.57 -4.40
C PHE A 5 -16.81 -6.22 -4.79
N THR A 6 -16.38 -5.70 -5.93
CA THR A 6 -17.05 -4.60 -6.62
C THR A 6 -17.96 -5.19 -7.69
N LEU A 7 -19.24 -4.86 -7.65
CA LEU A 7 -20.17 -5.16 -8.74
C LEU A 7 -20.02 -4.10 -9.81
N GLU A 8 -19.60 -4.50 -11.01
CA GLU A 8 -19.55 -3.60 -12.16
C GLU A 8 -20.83 -3.73 -12.99
N VAL A 9 -21.50 -2.60 -13.22
CA VAL A 9 -22.77 -2.51 -13.95
C VAL A 9 -22.71 -1.36 -14.96
N PRO A 10 -23.60 -1.32 -15.98
CA PRO A 10 -23.71 -0.13 -16.82
C PRO A 10 -23.89 1.12 -15.98
N GLU A 11 -23.22 2.23 -16.34
CA GLU A 11 -23.26 3.48 -15.57
C GLU A 11 -24.68 3.98 -15.32
N SER A 12 -25.55 3.86 -16.31
CA SER A 12 -26.98 4.20 -16.23
C SER A 12 -27.79 3.35 -15.24
N ALA A 13 -27.27 2.19 -14.84
CA ALA A 13 -27.94 1.25 -13.95
C ALA A 13 -27.44 1.29 -12.51
N ILE A 14 -26.39 2.05 -12.18
CA ILE A 14 -25.78 2.09 -10.85
C ILE A 14 -26.82 2.35 -9.76
N THR A 15 -27.62 3.40 -9.89
CA THR A 15 -28.65 3.77 -8.91
C THR A 15 -29.67 2.66 -8.71
N LEU A 16 -30.06 1.97 -9.79
CA LEU A 16 -30.99 0.84 -9.72
C LEU A 16 -30.39 -0.28 -8.86
N TYR A 17 -29.15 -0.69 -9.13
CA TYR A 17 -28.49 -1.78 -8.38
C TYR A 17 -28.18 -1.42 -6.94
N GLN A 18 -28.04 -0.14 -6.61
CA GLN A 18 -27.86 0.33 -5.23
C GLN A 18 -29.14 0.24 -4.38
N THR A 19 -30.30 0.22 -5.02
CA THR A 19 -31.62 0.24 -4.34
C THR A 19 -32.36 -1.08 -4.43
N GLU A 20 -32.06 -1.92 -5.40
CA GLU A 20 -32.76 -3.19 -5.64
C GLU A 20 -32.36 -4.29 -4.65
N SER A 21 -33.37 -5.00 -4.16
CA SER A 21 -33.20 -6.12 -3.22
C SER A 21 -32.28 -7.22 -3.79
N GLY A 22 -31.34 -7.69 -2.98
CA GLY A 22 -30.36 -8.71 -3.37
C GLY A 22 -29.08 -8.13 -4.00
N TRP A 23 -29.11 -6.92 -4.54
CA TRP A 23 -27.95 -6.23 -5.09
C TRP A 23 -27.42 -5.15 -4.15
N MET A 24 -28.29 -4.49 -3.40
CA MET A 24 -27.93 -3.51 -2.38
C MET A 24 -26.97 -4.05 -1.29
N ASP A 25 -26.82 -5.36 -1.19
CA ASP A 25 -25.82 -6.01 -0.30
C ASP A 25 -24.38 -5.83 -0.77
N PHE A 26 -24.17 -5.51 -2.06
CA PHE A 26 -22.84 -5.13 -2.54
C PHE A 26 -22.52 -3.74 -2.04
N LYS A 27 -21.45 -3.64 -1.26
CA LYS A 27 -21.01 -2.35 -0.70
C LYS A 27 -20.31 -1.46 -1.72
N ARG A 28 -19.86 -2.06 -2.82
CA ARG A 28 -19.19 -1.37 -3.92
C ARG A 28 -19.89 -1.71 -5.22
N ILE A 29 -20.54 -0.71 -5.83
CA ILE A 29 -21.16 -0.81 -7.17
C ILE A 29 -20.54 0.30 -8.01
N ALA A 30 -19.94 -0.05 -9.14
CA ALA A 30 -19.21 0.86 -10.01
C ALA A 30 -19.65 0.70 -11.47
N ALA A 31 -19.39 1.73 -12.28
CA ALA A 31 -19.58 1.65 -13.72
C ALA A 31 -18.63 0.60 -14.32
N HIS A 32 -19.21 -0.30 -15.14
CA HIS A 32 -18.39 -1.16 -15.98
C HIS A 32 -17.59 -0.34 -16.97
N ARG A 33 -16.33 -0.65 -17.13
CA ARG A 33 -15.41 0.03 -18.05
C ARG A 33 -14.74 -0.98 -18.96
N GLU A 34 -14.76 -0.70 -20.26
CA GLU A 34 -14.18 -1.57 -21.29
C GLU A 34 -12.64 -1.71 -21.19
N LEU A 35 -11.98 -0.78 -20.54
CA LEU A 35 -10.54 -0.77 -20.31
C LEU A 35 -10.23 -0.18 -18.94
N VAL A 36 -9.57 -0.94 -18.08
CA VAL A 36 -9.20 -0.51 -16.71
C VAL A 36 -7.87 -1.12 -16.32
N CYS A 37 -6.93 -0.28 -15.88
CA CYS A 37 -5.70 -0.71 -15.21
C CYS A 37 -5.87 -0.59 -13.69
N ARG A 38 -5.46 -1.60 -12.95
CA ARG A 38 -5.48 -1.61 -11.48
C ARG A 38 -4.15 -2.14 -10.93
N PRO A 39 -3.55 -1.42 -9.93
CA PRO A 39 -3.95 -0.07 -9.50
C PRO A 39 -3.85 0.95 -10.64
N ALA A 40 -4.60 2.05 -10.54
CA ALA A 40 -4.54 3.16 -11.50
C ALA A 40 -3.38 4.13 -11.20
N THR A 41 -2.62 3.85 -10.15
CA THR A 41 -1.43 4.59 -9.73
C THR A 41 -0.31 3.63 -9.43
N ALA A 42 0.92 4.03 -9.69
CA ALA A 42 2.13 3.33 -9.29
C ALA A 42 3.16 4.38 -8.85
N ASN A 43 3.90 4.08 -7.80
CA ASN A 43 4.91 5.02 -7.33
C ASN A 43 6.15 4.30 -6.81
N ALA A 44 7.26 5.03 -6.72
CA ALA A 44 8.55 4.53 -6.28
C ALA A 44 9.33 5.63 -5.56
N ILE A 45 10.30 5.23 -4.77
CA ILE A 45 11.38 6.07 -4.28
C ILE A 45 12.68 5.60 -4.93
N ASN A 46 13.67 6.43 -4.99
CA ASN A 46 15.02 6.32 -5.59
C ASN A 46 15.34 5.09 -6.46
N THR A 47 15.25 3.89 -5.90
CA THR A 47 15.72 2.64 -6.50
C THR A 47 14.81 2.16 -7.62
N GLU A 48 15.38 1.36 -8.53
CA GLU A 48 14.57 0.64 -9.50
C GLU A 48 13.58 -0.26 -8.77
N THR A 49 12.32 -0.18 -9.17
CA THR A 49 11.20 -0.81 -8.47
C THR A 49 10.26 -1.46 -9.47
N GLN A 50 9.72 -2.61 -9.12
CA GLN A 50 8.68 -3.29 -9.90
C GLN A 50 7.32 -3.17 -9.22
N ARG A 51 6.28 -2.96 -10.05
CA ARG A 51 4.87 -2.90 -9.63
C ARG A 51 4.02 -3.81 -10.49
N ASN A 52 3.19 -4.60 -9.85
CA ASN A 52 2.23 -5.44 -10.56
C ASN A 52 0.99 -4.62 -10.93
N LEU A 53 0.60 -4.68 -12.19
CA LEU A 53 -0.61 -4.06 -12.71
C LEU A 53 -1.49 -5.15 -13.33
N VAL A 54 -2.80 -5.00 -13.21
CA VAL A 54 -3.77 -5.84 -13.92
C VAL A 54 -4.55 -4.96 -14.86
N LEU A 55 -4.38 -5.18 -16.15
CA LEU A 55 -5.16 -4.52 -17.19
C LEU A 55 -6.34 -5.42 -17.57
N ASN A 56 -7.57 -4.95 -17.37
CA ASN A 56 -8.77 -5.57 -17.87
C ASN A 56 -9.25 -4.80 -19.10
N ALA A 57 -9.37 -5.47 -20.24
CA ALA A 57 -9.81 -4.90 -21.52
C ALA A 57 -10.88 -5.80 -22.15
N GLU A 58 -11.81 -5.25 -22.89
CA GLU A 58 -12.82 -6.02 -23.63
C GLU A 58 -12.38 -6.47 -25.03
N GLY A 59 -11.12 -6.18 -25.41
CA GLY A 59 -10.58 -6.53 -26.71
C GLY A 59 -9.06 -6.46 -26.75
N GLU A 60 -8.53 -6.25 -27.97
CA GLU A 60 -7.09 -5.96 -28.16
C GLU A 60 -6.77 -4.57 -27.62
N TRP A 61 -5.65 -4.46 -26.91
CA TRP A 61 -5.16 -3.21 -26.35
C TRP A 61 -3.68 -3.00 -26.65
N TYR A 62 -3.25 -1.76 -26.58
CA TYR A 62 -1.85 -1.38 -26.71
C TYR A 62 -1.51 -0.18 -25.82
N VAL A 63 -0.22 0.05 -25.58
CA VAL A 63 0.30 1.24 -24.90
C VAL A 63 0.44 2.35 -25.95
N GLU A 64 -0.34 3.42 -25.81
CA GLU A 64 -0.26 4.60 -26.67
C GLU A 64 0.92 5.49 -26.32
N SER A 65 1.18 5.67 -25.00
CA SER A 65 2.34 6.41 -24.52
C SER A 65 2.76 5.93 -23.12
N MET A 66 4.04 6.12 -22.82
CA MET A 66 4.64 5.78 -21.53
C MET A 66 5.88 6.65 -21.30
N PRO A 67 6.18 7.07 -20.05
CA PRO A 67 7.42 7.75 -19.75
C PRO A 67 8.66 6.90 -20.08
N ASP A 68 9.76 7.49 -20.52
CA ASP A 68 11.02 6.81 -20.88
C ASP A 68 11.75 6.15 -19.69
N TRP A 69 11.40 6.57 -18.50
CA TRP A 69 11.86 5.98 -17.25
C TRP A 69 10.97 4.85 -16.72
N CYS A 70 9.98 4.45 -17.49
CA CYS A 70 9.11 3.29 -17.22
C CYS A 70 9.32 2.22 -18.30
N GLU A 71 9.11 0.96 -17.92
CA GLU A 71 9.11 -0.18 -18.81
C GLU A 71 8.02 -1.17 -18.40
N LEU A 72 7.30 -1.72 -19.36
CA LEU A 72 6.27 -2.73 -19.10
C LEU A 72 6.73 -4.09 -19.66
N SER A 73 6.35 -5.16 -18.99
CA SER A 73 6.63 -6.54 -19.43
C SER A 73 6.06 -6.83 -20.81
N GLN A 74 5.01 -6.12 -21.23
CA GLN A 74 4.49 -6.10 -22.60
C GLN A 74 3.70 -4.82 -22.87
N THR A 75 3.67 -4.38 -24.14
CA THR A 75 3.06 -3.12 -24.59
C THR A 75 1.77 -3.29 -25.39
N SER A 76 1.32 -4.54 -25.58
CA SER A 76 0.05 -4.87 -26.22
C SER A 76 -0.43 -6.23 -25.77
N GLY A 77 -1.72 -6.50 -25.92
CA GLY A 77 -2.30 -7.78 -25.53
C GLY A 77 -3.80 -7.88 -25.83
N TYR A 78 -4.42 -8.88 -25.26
CA TYR A 78 -5.84 -9.16 -25.46
C TYR A 78 -6.52 -9.50 -24.14
N LYS A 79 -7.64 -8.84 -23.85
CA LYS A 79 -8.45 -9.02 -22.63
C LYS A 79 -7.63 -8.77 -21.36
N LYS A 80 -7.92 -9.55 -20.30
CA LYS A 80 -7.23 -9.43 -19.03
C LYS A 80 -5.76 -9.80 -19.17
N THR A 81 -4.89 -8.93 -18.73
CA THR A 81 -3.44 -9.12 -18.79
C THR A 81 -2.80 -8.67 -17.48
N GLU A 82 -1.90 -9.50 -16.96
CA GLU A 82 -1.06 -9.15 -15.83
C GLU A 82 0.25 -8.56 -16.37
N LEU A 83 0.60 -7.38 -15.88
CA LEU A 83 1.75 -6.61 -16.33
C LEU A 83 2.69 -6.36 -15.15
N VAL A 84 3.98 -6.40 -15.43
CA VAL A 84 5.00 -5.88 -14.51
C VAL A 84 5.49 -4.55 -15.06
N LEU A 85 5.28 -3.50 -14.29
CA LEU A 85 5.82 -2.17 -14.52
C LEU A 85 7.15 -2.04 -13.79
N THR A 86 8.24 -1.81 -14.52
CA THR A 86 9.53 -1.42 -13.97
C THR A 86 9.66 0.10 -14.00
N ILE A 87 9.84 0.71 -12.84
CA ILE A 87 10.14 2.13 -12.67
C ILE A 87 11.66 2.23 -12.47
N LYS A 88 12.38 2.79 -13.43
CA LYS A 88 13.85 2.86 -13.43
C LYS A 88 14.34 3.76 -12.30
N GLN A 89 15.52 3.44 -11.77
CA GLN A 89 16.20 4.25 -10.76
C GLN A 89 16.24 5.73 -11.16
N MET A 90 16.11 6.61 -10.17
CA MET A 90 16.40 8.04 -10.32
C MET A 90 17.68 8.42 -9.56
N ALA A 91 18.32 9.50 -9.99
CA ALA A 91 19.50 10.01 -9.29
C ALA A 91 19.12 10.57 -7.93
N GLN A 92 20.01 10.38 -6.96
CA GLN A 92 19.85 10.99 -5.63
C GLN A 92 19.89 12.53 -5.75
N GLY A 93 18.99 13.21 -5.04
CA GLY A 93 18.83 14.66 -5.10
C GLY A 93 18.11 15.16 -6.36
N ALA A 94 17.57 14.26 -7.20
CA ALA A 94 16.79 14.68 -8.36
C ALA A 94 15.40 15.16 -7.97
N GLU A 95 14.87 16.10 -8.75
CA GLU A 95 13.50 16.57 -8.60
C GLU A 95 12.49 15.43 -8.82
N PRO A 96 11.36 15.40 -8.12
CA PRO A 96 10.31 14.41 -8.33
C PRO A 96 9.84 14.39 -9.79
N ARG A 97 9.58 13.18 -10.29
CA ARG A 97 9.06 13.00 -11.66
C ARG A 97 7.70 12.30 -11.65
N GLN A 98 6.84 12.73 -12.56
CA GLN A 98 5.50 12.19 -12.73
C GLN A 98 5.21 11.99 -14.22
N GLY A 99 4.38 11.01 -14.52
CA GLY A 99 3.96 10.70 -15.87
C GLY A 99 2.75 9.79 -15.90
N GLU A 100 2.29 9.48 -17.10
CA GLU A 100 1.14 8.61 -17.31
C GLU A 100 1.49 7.52 -18.33
N ILE A 101 1.10 6.29 -18.02
CA ILE A 101 1.04 5.21 -19.01
C ILE A 101 -0.38 5.23 -19.55
N VAL A 102 -0.52 5.44 -20.85
CA VAL A 102 -1.79 5.50 -21.54
C VAL A 102 -2.04 4.19 -22.28
N PHE A 103 -3.02 3.42 -21.81
CA PHE A 103 -3.51 2.22 -22.49
C PHE A 103 -4.68 2.59 -23.40
N LYS A 104 -4.77 1.96 -24.58
CA LYS A 104 -5.84 2.19 -25.55
C LYS A 104 -6.37 0.88 -26.12
N LEU A 105 -7.68 0.82 -26.35
CA LEU A 105 -8.31 -0.26 -27.14
C LEU A 105 -8.05 -0.02 -28.64
N LYS A 106 -7.70 -1.11 -29.36
CA LYS A 106 -7.28 -1.03 -30.78
C LYS A 106 -8.37 -0.48 -31.70
N ASP A 107 -9.60 -0.94 -31.52
CA ASP A 107 -10.71 -0.65 -32.43
C ASP A 107 -11.73 0.35 -31.86
N LYS A 108 -11.41 0.98 -30.73
CA LYS A 108 -12.27 1.93 -30.03
C LYS A 108 -11.47 3.13 -29.55
N ASP A 109 -12.08 4.30 -29.60
CA ASP A 109 -11.48 5.49 -29.00
C ASP A 109 -11.71 5.51 -27.49
N TYR A 110 -11.14 4.50 -26.79
CA TYR A 110 -11.23 4.35 -25.36
C TYR A 110 -9.84 4.18 -24.75
N THR A 111 -9.52 5.05 -23.82
CA THR A 111 -8.22 5.05 -23.14
C THR A 111 -8.38 4.91 -21.63
N HIS A 112 -7.36 4.35 -20.99
CA HIS A 112 -7.21 4.35 -19.54
C HIS A 112 -5.78 4.74 -19.16
N LYS A 113 -5.63 5.51 -18.08
CA LYS A 113 -4.35 6.02 -17.64
C LYS A 113 -3.94 5.39 -16.31
N CYS A 114 -2.69 4.95 -16.23
CA CYS A 114 -2.03 4.65 -14.97
C CYS A 114 -1.04 5.78 -14.68
N LYS A 115 -1.23 6.49 -13.58
CA LYS A 115 -0.32 7.55 -13.13
C LYS A 115 0.90 6.93 -12.48
N VAL A 116 2.09 7.40 -12.86
CA VAL A 116 3.34 6.95 -12.27
C VAL A 116 4.07 8.15 -11.68
N SER A 117 4.55 8.00 -10.44
CA SER A 117 5.33 9.05 -9.76
C SER A 117 6.56 8.45 -9.09
N GLN A 118 7.64 9.23 -9.02
CA GLN A 118 8.85 8.84 -8.31
C GLN A 118 9.44 10.03 -7.58
N TYR A 119 9.87 9.79 -6.35
CA TYR A 119 10.41 10.80 -5.44
C TYR A 119 11.79 10.39 -4.93
N ASP A 120 12.65 11.38 -4.70
CA ASP A 120 13.92 11.14 -4.01
C ASP A 120 13.67 10.98 -2.51
N TYR A 121 14.42 10.06 -1.89
CA TYR A 121 14.38 9.86 -0.44
C TYR A 121 15.70 9.26 0.04
N MET A 122 16.08 9.55 1.29
CA MET A 122 17.35 9.09 1.85
C MET A 122 17.42 7.59 2.13
N TYR A 123 16.30 6.92 2.27
CA TYR A 123 16.20 5.47 2.51
C TYR A 123 15.63 4.77 1.29
N ALA A 124 16.03 3.52 1.08
CA ALA A 124 15.42 2.66 0.05
C ALA A 124 14.06 2.11 0.52
N GLU A 125 13.23 1.74 -0.44
CA GLU A 125 12.03 0.95 -0.15
C GLU A 125 12.40 -0.34 0.59
N ASP A 126 11.61 -0.70 1.59
CA ASP A 126 11.80 -1.82 2.49
C ASP A 126 13.08 -1.76 3.35
N GLN A 127 13.81 -0.64 3.33
CA GLN A 127 14.95 -0.46 4.21
C GLN A 127 14.50 -0.50 5.67
N VAL A 128 15.12 -1.39 6.44
CA VAL A 128 14.86 -1.55 7.86
C VAL A 128 15.63 -0.53 8.67
N LEU A 129 14.96 0.10 9.62
CA LEU A 129 15.53 1.04 10.56
C LEU A 129 15.40 0.50 11.98
N THR A 130 16.50 0.54 12.74
CA THR A 130 16.49 0.26 14.18
C THR A 130 16.34 1.58 14.92
N LEU A 131 15.15 1.84 15.47
CA LEU A 131 14.87 3.08 16.20
C LEU A 131 15.42 3.03 17.62
N GLN A 132 15.44 1.83 18.23
CA GLN A 132 15.98 1.60 19.56
C GLN A 132 16.53 0.19 19.69
N LYS A 133 17.63 0.03 20.44
CA LYS A 133 18.13 -1.28 20.89
C LYS A 133 17.93 -1.43 22.38
N ALA A 134 17.50 -2.61 22.82
CA ALA A 134 17.42 -2.95 24.23
C ALA A 134 18.81 -2.87 24.87
N THR A 135 18.88 -2.25 26.05
CA THR A 135 20.09 -2.15 26.88
C THR A 135 20.00 -3.02 28.14
N LYS A 136 18.80 -3.56 28.40
CA LYS A 136 18.48 -4.46 29.52
C LYS A 136 17.77 -5.71 29.02
N GLY A 137 17.79 -6.75 29.82
CA GLY A 137 17.17 -8.04 29.51
C GLY A 137 18.19 -9.14 29.19
N ASN A 138 17.92 -10.37 29.63
CA ASN A 138 18.84 -11.49 29.53
C ASN A 138 18.85 -12.20 28.17
N ASN A 139 17.82 -11.97 27.34
CA ASN A 139 17.60 -12.70 26.07
C ASN A 139 17.49 -11.76 24.85
N GLY A 140 18.25 -10.65 24.84
CA GLY A 140 18.28 -9.74 23.70
C GLY A 140 17.11 -8.74 23.64
N GLY A 141 16.24 -8.69 24.66
CA GLY A 141 15.15 -7.73 24.77
C GLY A 141 13.83 -8.21 24.14
N ILE A 142 12.81 -7.37 24.27
CA ILE A 142 11.46 -7.57 23.70
C ILE A 142 11.41 -6.87 22.35
N ASN A 143 10.94 -7.55 21.32
CA ASN A 143 10.85 -6.97 19.99
C ASN A 143 9.53 -6.22 19.80
N LEU A 144 9.61 -5.01 19.31
CA LEU A 144 8.52 -4.12 18.97
C LEU A 144 8.73 -3.61 17.54
N VAL A 145 7.76 -3.83 16.66
CA VAL A 145 7.82 -3.43 15.25
C VAL A 145 6.68 -2.48 14.97
N PHE A 146 7.00 -1.28 14.51
CA PHE A 146 6.02 -0.32 14.00
C PHE A 146 6.06 -0.31 12.48
N LEU A 147 4.92 -0.52 11.83
CA LEU A 147 4.80 -0.49 10.37
C LEU A 147 3.70 0.46 9.94
N GLY A 148 4.01 1.33 9.01
CA GLY A 148 3.03 2.17 8.34
C GLY A 148 2.36 1.43 7.19
N ASP A 149 1.08 1.76 6.93
CA ASP A 149 0.39 1.35 5.71
C ASP A 149 -0.42 2.51 5.13
N GLY A 150 -0.54 2.56 3.80
CA GLY A 150 -1.19 3.67 3.11
C GLY A 150 -0.32 4.92 2.97
N TYR A 151 1.00 4.81 3.06
CA TYR A 151 1.94 5.89 2.76
C TYR A 151 2.52 5.67 1.36
N ASP A 152 2.25 6.58 0.44
CA ASP A 152 2.82 6.56 -0.89
C ASP A 152 4.22 7.20 -0.93
N ALA A 153 4.85 7.23 -2.11
CA ALA A 153 6.20 7.77 -2.26
C ALA A 153 6.29 9.26 -1.90
N LYS A 154 5.21 10.01 -2.09
CA LYS A 154 5.15 11.42 -1.70
C LYS A 154 5.13 11.57 -0.18
N ASP A 155 4.24 10.85 0.51
CA ASP A 155 4.13 10.88 1.98
C ASP A 155 5.46 10.50 2.64
N ILE A 156 6.16 9.52 2.06
CA ILE A 156 7.47 9.07 2.53
C ILE A 156 8.53 10.16 2.30
N SER A 157 8.59 10.72 1.09
CA SER A 157 9.59 11.74 0.72
C SER A 157 9.43 13.05 1.49
N GLU A 158 8.21 13.41 1.85
CA GLU A 158 7.89 14.58 2.69
C GLU A 158 8.13 14.32 4.20
N GLY A 159 8.55 13.09 4.57
CA GLY A 159 8.89 12.72 5.95
C GLY A 159 7.70 12.33 6.82
N GLN A 160 6.47 12.35 6.30
CA GLN A 160 5.25 12.06 7.06
C GLN A 160 5.28 10.64 7.65
N TYR A 161 5.78 9.65 6.88
CA TYR A 161 5.89 8.27 7.33
C TYR A 161 6.68 8.15 8.64
N LEU A 162 7.94 8.59 8.63
CA LEU A 162 8.81 8.45 9.81
C LEU A 162 8.34 9.33 10.97
N ALA A 163 7.85 10.53 10.70
CA ALA A 163 7.30 11.40 11.75
C ALA A 163 6.14 10.73 12.49
N ASN A 164 5.21 10.09 11.76
CA ASN A 164 4.09 9.38 12.37
C ASN A 164 4.56 8.12 13.13
N ILE A 165 5.52 7.37 12.60
CA ILE A 165 6.11 6.21 13.30
C ILE A 165 6.76 6.65 14.62
N GLU A 166 7.61 7.67 14.59
CA GLU A 166 8.33 8.19 15.77
C GLU A 166 7.36 8.73 16.82
N GLU A 167 6.33 9.45 16.41
CA GLU A 167 5.28 9.92 17.31
C GLU A 167 4.59 8.75 18.02
N GLN A 168 4.22 7.70 17.30
CA GLN A 168 3.55 6.55 17.91
C GLN A 168 4.49 5.72 18.79
N VAL A 169 5.79 5.66 18.50
CA VAL A 169 6.79 5.08 19.40
C VAL A 169 6.84 5.85 20.72
N GLU A 170 6.88 7.17 20.69
CA GLU A 170 6.87 7.98 21.90
C GLU A 170 5.55 7.91 22.67
N ASN A 171 4.41 7.85 21.95
CA ASN A 171 3.10 7.63 22.56
C ASN A 171 3.04 6.28 23.31
N PHE A 172 3.57 5.20 22.70
CA PHE A 172 3.62 3.87 23.32
C PHE A 172 4.46 3.90 24.62
N PHE A 173 5.63 4.49 24.58
CA PHE A 173 6.50 4.61 25.76
C PHE A 173 6.09 5.74 26.71
N GLY A 174 5.08 6.52 26.40
CA GLY A 174 4.45 7.47 27.31
C GLY A 174 3.55 6.81 28.37
N ILE A 175 3.15 5.54 28.18
CA ILE A 175 2.16 4.81 28.98
C ILE A 175 2.86 3.77 29.86
N GLU A 176 2.45 3.68 31.14
CA GLU A 176 2.91 2.59 32.02
C GLU A 176 2.22 1.25 31.68
N PRO A 177 2.92 0.11 31.77
CA PRO A 177 4.29 -0.05 32.32
C PRO A 177 5.42 0.17 31.27
N TYR A 178 5.12 0.40 30.01
CA TYR A 178 6.10 0.47 28.91
C TYR A 178 7.13 1.57 29.13
N LYS A 179 6.70 2.71 29.72
CA LYS A 179 7.58 3.82 30.07
C LYS A 179 8.71 3.36 31.01
N THR A 180 8.37 2.67 32.09
CA THR A 180 9.34 2.16 33.08
C THR A 180 10.26 1.09 32.49
N TYR A 181 9.76 0.27 31.56
CA TYR A 181 10.51 -0.84 30.96
C TYR A 181 11.10 -0.53 29.58
N ARG A 182 11.13 0.72 29.15
CA ARG A 182 11.59 1.12 27.80
C ARG A 182 12.93 0.50 27.41
N ASP A 183 13.89 0.44 28.33
CA ASP A 183 15.24 -0.10 28.12
C ASP A 183 15.27 -1.61 27.76
N TYR A 184 14.15 -2.32 27.90
CA TYR A 184 14.05 -3.73 27.56
C TYR A 184 13.57 -3.98 26.12
N PHE A 185 13.27 -2.93 25.35
CA PHE A 185 12.69 -3.07 24.01
C PHE A 185 13.72 -2.79 22.90
N ASN A 186 13.72 -3.67 21.90
CA ASN A 186 14.19 -3.35 20.55
C ASN A 186 13.03 -2.78 19.76
N VAL A 187 13.23 -1.67 19.07
CA VAL A 187 12.20 -1.03 18.26
C VAL A 187 12.67 -0.93 16.82
N TYR A 188 11.87 -1.47 15.91
CA TYR A 188 12.15 -1.52 14.49
C TYR A 188 11.01 -0.89 13.69
N THR A 189 11.37 -0.37 12.52
CA THR A 189 10.46 -0.05 11.43
C THR A 189 11.11 -0.38 10.09
N ALA A 190 10.36 -0.31 9.01
CA ALA A 190 10.88 -0.39 7.65
C ALA A 190 10.13 0.60 6.76
N ILE A 191 10.74 1.07 5.69
CA ILE A 191 10.14 2.02 4.74
C ILE A 191 9.11 1.28 3.87
N ALA A 192 7.93 1.04 4.42
CA ALA A 192 6.85 0.29 3.78
C ALA A 192 6.05 1.21 2.84
N LEU A 193 6.36 1.13 1.54
CA LEU A 193 5.74 1.98 0.52
C LEU A 193 4.46 1.35 -0.03
N SER A 194 3.37 2.11 -0.03
CA SER A 194 2.07 1.76 -0.62
C SER A 194 1.89 2.40 -1.99
N ASN A 195 1.06 1.80 -2.87
CA ASN A 195 0.74 2.39 -4.18
C ASN A 195 -0.17 3.61 -4.10
N GLU A 196 -0.89 3.77 -2.99
CA GLU A 196 -1.83 4.87 -2.78
C GLU A 196 -1.69 5.43 -1.37
N SER A 197 -1.85 6.75 -1.24
CA SER A 197 -1.94 7.43 0.05
C SER A 197 -3.30 7.20 0.70
N GLY A 198 -3.30 7.02 2.02
CA GLY A 198 -4.49 6.68 2.80
C GLY A 198 -4.85 5.20 2.74
N ILE A 199 -5.81 4.80 3.57
CA ILE A 199 -6.28 3.40 3.65
C ILE A 199 -7.68 3.25 3.07
N GLY A 200 -8.07 2.00 2.81
CA GLY A 200 -9.38 1.66 2.29
C GLY A 200 -10.50 1.78 3.33
N SER A 201 -11.72 1.67 2.84
CA SER A 201 -12.93 1.57 3.67
C SER A 201 -13.89 0.55 3.05
N ILE A 202 -15.03 0.34 3.71
CA ILE A 202 -16.08 -0.57 3.19
C ILE A 202 -16.55 -0.15 1.78
N ASN A 203 -16.45 1.14 1.45
CA ASN A 203 -16.91 1.70 0.17
C ASN A 203 -15.76 2.03 -0.79
N THR A 204 -14.51 2.01 -0.33
CA THR A 204 -13.35 2.46 -1.12
C THR A 204 -12.23 1.43 -1.04
N ILE A 205 -11.81 0.90 -2.18
CA ILE A 205 -10.60 0.08 -2.27
C ILE A 205 -9.41 1.03 -2.41
N ARG A 206 -8.37 0.78 -1.61
CA ARG A 206 -7.04 1.37 -1.75
C ARG A 206 -6.02 0.27 -1.96
N TYR A 207 -5.07 0.50 -2.84
CA TYR A 207 -3.97 -0.43 -3.10
C TYR A 207 -2.78 -0.07 -2.21
N VAL A 208 -2.88 -0.53 -0.96
CA VAL A 208 -1.88 -0.32 0.08
C VAL A 208 -1.12 -1.61 0.37
N LYS A 209 0.07 -1.51 0.98
CA LYS A 209 1.02 -2.62 1.08
C LYS A 209 0.49 -3.81 1.88
N PHE A 210 -0.23 -3.54 2.96
CA PHE A 210 -0.76 -4.56 3.86
C PHE A 210 -2.30 -4.65 3.83
N GLU A 211 -2.92 -4.09 2.79
CA GLU A 211 -4.37 -4.13 2.58
C GLU A 211 -5.18 -3.56 3.76
N THR A 212 -4.60 -2.60 4.49
CA THR A 212 -5.28 -2.00 5.64
C THR A 212 -6.54 -1.24 5.19
N THR A 213 -7.62 -1.50 5.88
CA THR A 213 -8.94 -0.92 5.57
C THR A 213 -9.81 -0.80 6.82
N PHE A 214 -10.71 0.17 6.83
CA PHE A 214 -11.81 0.19 7.80
C PHE A 214 -12.85 -0.87 7.44
N GLY A 215 -13.09 -1.80 8.36
CA GLY A 215 -14.03 -2.92 8.18
C GLY A 215 -15.49 -2.61 8.52
N GLY A 216 -15.82 -1.36 8.72
CA GLY A 216 -17.09 -0.85 9.25
C GLY A 216 -16.94 -0.33 10.68
N GLY A 217 -17.49 0.84 10.97
CA GLY A 217 -17.23 1.56 12.22
C GLY A 217 -15.76 1.91 12.39
N VAL A 218 -15.21 1.72 13.59
CA VAL A 218 -13.81 2.06 13.94
C VAL A 218 -12.84 0.87 13.82
N GLY A 219 -13.32 -0.30 13.39
CA GLY A 219 -12.48 -1.51 13.29
C GLY A 219 -11.54 -1.45 12.09
N LEU A 220 -10.23 -1.59 12.32
CA LEU A 220 -9.21 -1.74 11.28
C LEU A 220 -8.96 -3.22 10.98
N ARG A 221 -8.69 -3.53 9.73
CA ARG A 221 -8.29 -4.86 9.25
C ARG A 221 -7.15 -4.70 8.27
N GLY A 222 -6.23 -5.65 8.29
CA GLY A 222 -5.12 -5.77 7.34
C GLY A 222 -4.90 -7.23 6.97
N ASN A 223 -4.00 -7.48 6.04
CA ASN A 223 -3.56 -8.81 5.66
C ASN A 223 -2.48 -9.29 6.64
N SER A 224 -2.90 -10.02 7.69
CA SER A 224 -2.01 -10.48 8.74
C SER A 224 -0.88 -11.38 8.21
N ASP A 225 -1.14 -12.23 7.21
CA ASP A 225 -0.13 -13.11 6.65
C ASP A 225 0.97 -12.28 5.95
N ALA A 226 0.58 -11.29 5.16
CA ALA A 226 1.51 -10.37 4.50
C ALA A 226 2.34 -9.56 5.52
N ILE A 227 1.72 -9.10 6.63
CA ILE A 227 2.42 -8.38 7.70
C ILE A 227 3.45 -9.28 8.37
N PHE A 228 3.08 -10.51 8.73
CA PHE A 228 4.01 -11.46 9.39
C PHE A 228 5.17 -11.87 8.47
N GLU A 229 4.87 -12.17 7.21
CA GLU A 229 5.89 -12.49 6.20
C GLU A 229 6.87 -11.32 6.03
N TYR A 230 6.34 -10.10 5.94
CA TYR A 230 7.15 -8.90 5.81
C TYR A 230 8.08 -8.69 7.03
N VAL A 231 7.53 -8.80 8.25
CA VAL A 231 8.31 -8.65 9.48
C VAL A 231 9.41 -9.69 9.60
N LEU A 232 9.14 -10.94 9.23
CA LEU A 232 10.15 -12.01 9.19
C LEU A 232 11.24 -11.75 8.14
N GLY A 233 10.90 -11.07 7.05
CA GLY A 233 11.83 -10.66 5.99
C GLY A 233 12.72 -9.45 6.36
N MET A 234 12.42 -8.72 7.42
CA MET A 234 13.14 -7.48 7.81
C MET A 234 14.59 -7.71 8.27
N ASN A 235 15.02 -8.96 8.46
CA ASN A 235 16.38 -9.29 8.93
C ASN A 235 16.78 -8.54 10.24
N THR A 236 15.89 -8.60 11.21
CA THR A 236 16.07 -8.05 12.57
C THR A 236 16.35 -9.19 13.57
N THR A 237 16.14 -8.95 14.86
CA THR A 237 16.14 -10.00 15.89
C THR A 237 14.82 -10.76 15.96
N VAL A 238 13.82 -10.40 15.11
CA VAL A 238 12.55 -11.12 14.99
C VAL A 238 12.75 -12.35 14.11
N THR A 239 12.37 -13.51 14.62
CA THR A 239 12.45 -14.81 13.94
C THR A 239 11.14 -15.55 14.09
N ALA A 240 10.96 -16.62 13.33
CA ALA A 240 9.75 -17.46 13.43
C ALA A 240 9.54 -18.03 14.85
N GLU A 241 10.63 -18.30 15.59
CA GLU A 241 10.58 -18.86 16.95
C GLU A 241 10.10 -17.82 17.99
N ASN A 242 10.33 -16.51 17.76
CA ASN A 242 9.97 -15.45 18.70
C ASN A 242 8.89 -14.49 18.19
N LEU A 243 8.31 -14.75 17.02
CA LEU A 243 7.26 -13.91 16.42
C LEU A 243 6.06 -13.77 17.36
N ASN A 244 5.68 -14.84 18.06
CA ASN A 244 4.59 -14.84 19.03
C ASN A 244 4.88 -14.03 20.32
N GLN A 245 6.12 -13.59 20.50
CA GLN A 245 6.57 -12.70 21.58
C GLN A 245 6.91 -11.30 21.08
N THR A 246 6.72 -11.07 19.78
CA THR A 246 6.95 -9.78 19.13
C THR A 246 5.63 -9.02 19.03
N LEU A 247 5.62 -7.77 19.47
CA LEU A 247 4.47 -6.89 19.26
C LEU A 247 4.63 -6.13 17.95
N ILE A 248 3.67 -6.28 17.05
CA ILE A 248 3.62 -5.57 15.77
C ILE A 248 2.47 -4.55 15.85
N ILE A 249 2.79 -3.29 15.63
CA ILE A 249 1.86 -2.16 15.69
C ILE A 249 1.75 -1.56 14.29
N MET A 250 0.55 -1.59 13.73
CA MET A 250 0.25 -1.00 12.42
C MET A 250 -0.18 0.46 12.59
N ILE A 251 0.46 1.35 11.84
CA ILE A 251 0.18 2.80 11.82
C ILE A 251 -0.40 3.16 10.43
N PRO A 252 -1.72 3.09 10.28
CA PRO A 252 -2.34 3.44 9.00
C PRO A 252 -2.30 4.95 8.75
N ASN A 253 -2.08 5.34 7.50
CA ASN A 253 -2.14 6.74 7.07
C ASN A 253 -3.59 7.21 6.99
N THR A 254 -4.13 7.63 8.11
CA THR A 254 -5.50 8.14 8.22
C THR A 254 -5.62 9.11 9.39
N THR A 255 -6.48 10.10 9.22
CA THR A 255 -6.92 11.00 10.30
C THR A 255 -8.22 10.54 10.96
N ASP A 256 -8.84 9.50 10.43
CA ASP A 256 -10.06 8.94 11.00
C ASP A 256 -9.75 8.20 12.29
N TYR A 257 -10.60 8.39 13.29
CA TYR A 257 -10.49 7.66 14.54
C TYR A 257 -10.80 6.18 14.32
N GLY A 258 -9.83 5.32 14.64
CA GLY A 258 -9.98 3.88 14.49
C GLY A 258 -8.91 3.12 15.25
N GLY A 259 -9.08 1.81 15.25
CA GLY A 259 -8.19 0.89 15.93
C GLY A 259 -8.73 0.47 17.30
N ILE A 260 -9.18 -0.77 17.34
CA ILE A 260 -9.47 -1.48 18.60
C ILE A 260 -8.49 -2.65 18.63
N CYS A 261 -7.69 -2.68 19.65
CA CYS A 261 -6.81 -3.81 19.98
C CYS A 261 -7.59 -4.92 20.63
#